data_ffcc6f492e97fdca76cd5ffdef69746d
#
_entry.id   ffcc6f492e97fdca76cd5ffdef69746d
#
_cell.length_a   1.000
_cell.length_b   1.000
_cell.length_c   1.000
_cell.angle_alpha   90.00
_cell.angle_beta   90.00
_cell.angle_gamma   90.00
#
_symmetry.space_group_name_H-M   'P 1'
#
loop_
_entity.id
_entity.type
_entity.pdbx_description
1 polymer ?
#
loop_
_entity_poly.entity_id
_entity_poly.type
_entity_poly.pdbx_seq_one_letter_code
_entity_poly.pdbx_strand_id
1 'polypeptide(L)'
;AYEIKECDWSSDVCSSDLDLRFCIFSEKMQKRKSLQDAEVAGKTVADKGLLMVHSGSGKGKSTAAFGLAVRALGHGWKVGVVQFGKGAWQSGERKILEKLGDVAWHTLGEGFTWETQDRARDEMAARRAWDKTMELMADPAIRLIVLDELNIALRYEHLPLMEVVDALTARREGLHVVVTGRNAKPEMVAAADLVTEMTLVKHHFAAGVKAQEGIEF
;
A
#
# COMPACT_ATOMS: atom_id res chain seq x y z
N ALA A 1 -17.84 29.88 5.75
CA ALA A 1 -16.58 30.61 5.85
C ALA A 1 -16.58 31.28 7.24
N TYR A 2 -15.75 30.76 8.14
CA TYR A 2 -15.48 31.42 9.42
C TYR A 2 -14.25 32.28 9.21
N GLU A 3 -14.43 33.62 9.30
CA GLU A 3 -13.35 34.58 9.38
C GLU A 3 -12.60 34.38 10.69
N ILE A 4 -11.35 33.94 10.61
CA ILE A 4 -10.42 33.96 11.74
C ILE A 4 -9.99 35.42 11.88
N LYS A 5 -10.50 36.14 12.87
CA LYS A 5 -9.98 37.45 13.23
C LYS A 5 -8.54 37.30 13.72
N GLU A 6 -7.64 38.01 13.07
CA GLU A 6 -6.26 38.16 13.56
C GLU A 6 -6.30 38.73 14.95
N CYS A 7 -5.72 38.03 15.93
CA CYS A 7 -5.55 38.60 17.26
C CYS A 7 -4.45 39.66 17.20
N ASP A 8 -4.82 40.92 17.45
CA ASP A 8 -3.87 42.02 17.63
C ASP A 8 -3.13 41.84 18.97
N TRP A 9 -1.83 41.59 18.88
CA TRP A 9 -0.93 41.27 20.01
C TRP A 9 -0.53 42.51 20.84
N SER A 10 -1.11 43.67 20.57
CA SER A 10 -0.68 44.94 21.16
C SER A 10 -1.48 45.36 22.42
N SER A 11 -2.49 44.64 22.84
CA SER A 11 -3.27 45.03 24.02
C SER A 11 -3.57 43.88 24.96
N ASP A 12 -3.19 44.09 26.18
CA ASP A 12 -3.40 43.36 27.40
C ASP A 12 -4.71 42.56 27.55
N VAL A 13 -4.55 41.37 28.17
CA VAL A 13 -5.56 40.59 28.88
C VAL A 13 -6.33 39.57 28.05
N CYS A 14 -5.76 38.38 27.93
CA CYS A 14 -6.57 37.17 27.87
C CYS A 14 -7.34 37.00 29.17
N SER A 15 -8.61 37.35 29.20
CA SER A 15 -9.43 37.44 30.43
C SER A 15 -10.15 36.14 30.78
N SER A 16 -9.91 35.02 30.09
CA SER A 16 -10.47 33.74 30.45
C SER A 16 -9.50 32.57 30.22
N ASP A 17 -9.59 31.54 31.05
CA ASP A 17 -8.83 30.28 30.91
C ASP A 17 -9.01 29.63 29.51
N LEU A 18 -10.14 29.93 28.85
CA LEU A 18 -10.46 29.41 27.53
C LEU A 18 -9.61 30.08 26.43
N ASP A 19 -9.45 31.42 26.53
CA ASP A 19 -8.64 32.18 25.57
C ASP A 19 -7.17 31.84 25.69
N LEU A 20 -6.67 31.65 26.91
CA LEU A 20 -5.30 31.22 27.16
C LEU A 20 -5.03 29.82 26.59
N ARG A 21 -5.96 28.88 26.74
CA ARG A 21 -5.88 27.53 26.19
C ARG A 21 -5.88 27.55 24.65
N PHE A 22 -6.71 28.39 24.06
CA PHE A 22 -6.78 28.57 22.61
C PHE A 22 -5.49 29.19 22.06
N CYS A 23 -4.94 30.19 22.74
CA CYS A 23 -3.66 30.81 22.38
C CYS A 23 -2.49 29.80 22.44
N ILE A 24 -2.37 29.04 23.54
CA ILE A 24 -1.35 27.99 23.69
C ILE A 24 -1.50 26.90 22.63
N PHE A 25 -2.75 26.53 22.28
CA PHE A 25 -3.02 25.56 21.21
C PHE A 25 -2.57 26.09 19.84
N SER A 26 -2.88 27.37 19.53
CA SER A 26 -2.49 28.03 18.30
C SER A 26 -0.96 28.11 18.16
N GLU A 27 -0.23 28.53 19.20
CA GLU A 27 1.22 28.56 19.21
C GLU A 27 1.83 27.16 18.98
N LYS A 28 1.32 26.14 19.65
CA LYS A 28 1.77 24.76 19.45
C LYS A 28 1.54 24.28 18.03
N MET A 29 0.42 24.64 17.42
CA MET A 29 0.11 24.27 16.03
C MET A 29 1.02 25.01 15.05
N GLN A 30 1.27 26.31 15.25
CA GLN A 30 2.20 27.10 14.44
C GLN A 30 3.63 26.55 14.53
N LYS A 31 4.09 26.21 15.73
CA LYS A 31 5.41 25.59 15.93
C LYS A 31 5.50 24.23 15.25
N ARG A 32 4.47 23.39 15.33
CA ARG A 32 4.43 22.11 14.59
C ARG A 32 4.48 22.32 13.08
N LYS A 33 3.71 23.29 12.57
CA LYS A 33 3.71 23.64 11.16
C LYS A 33 5.08 24.11 10.69
N SER A 34 5.73 25.03 11.42
CA SER A 34 7.07 25.51 11.05
C SER A 34 8.13 24.41 11.06
N LEU A 35 8.07 23.48 12.01
CA LEU A 35 8.95 22.30 12.04
C LEU A 35 8.72 21.39 10.83
N GLN A 36 7.44 21.13 10.51
CA GLN A 36 7.08 20.33 9.35
C GLN A 36 7.51 21.00 8.03
N ASP A 37 7.28 22.30 7.90
CA ASP A 37 7.67 23.08 6.72
C ASP A 37 9.21 23.06 6.54
N ALA A 38 9.97 23.20 7.64
CA ALA A 38 11.43 23.10 7.62
C ALA A 38 11.91 21.68 7.25
N GLU A 39 11.24 20.65 7.75
CA GLU A 39 11.54 19.26 7.38
C GLU A 39 11.25 19.00 5.91
N VAL A 40 10.11 19.47 5.39
CA VAL A 40 9.74 19.34 3.98
C VAL A 40 10.69 20.11 3.07
N ALA A 41 11.11 21.31 3.46
CA ALA A 41 12.07 22.11 2.68
C ALA A 41 13.44 21.43 2.51
N GLY A 42 13.81 20.54 3.45
CA GLY A 42 15.02 19.73 3.35
C GLY A 42 14.89 18.48 2.48
N LYS A 43 13.69 18.15 1.96
CA LYS A 43 13.46 16.99 1.09
C LYS A 43 13.58 17.39 -0.36
N THR A 44 14.22 16.54 -1.14
CA THR A 44 14.22 16.69 -2.61
C THR A 44 12.99 16.01 -3.19
N VAL A 45 12.29 16.70 -4.08
CA VAL A 45 11.26 16.08 -4.91
C VAL A 45 11.99 15.26 -5.98
N ALA A 46 12.13 13.97 -5.75
CA ALA A 46 12.66 13.06 -6.75
C ALA A 46 11.49 12.37 -7.45
N ASP A 47 11.53 12.27 -8.77
CA ASP A 47 10.60 11.43 -9.54
C ASP A 47 11.00 9.95 -9.44
N LYS A 48 11.27 9.53 -8.21
CA LYS A 48 11.67 8.17 -7.87
C LYS A 48 10.42 7.30 -7.71
N GLY A 49 10.31 6.23 -8.48
CA GLY A 49 9.31 5.20 -8.23
C GLY A 49 9.59 4.51 -6.88
N LEU A 50 8.58 4.43 -6.01
CA LEU A 50 8.71 3.84 -4.67
C LEU A 50 8.40 2.34 -4.68
N LEU A 51 9.23 1.54 -4.00
CA LEU A 51 8.92 0.17 -3.62
C LEU A 51 8.32 0.18 -2.21
N MET A 52 7.06 -0.20 -2.11
CA MET A 52 6.30 -0.21 -0.86
C MET A 52 5.96 -1.64 -0.46
N VAL A 53 6.07 -1.98 0.82
CA VAL A 53 5.76 -3.31 1.35
C VAL A 53 4.72 -3.18 2.46
N HIS A 54 3.58 -3.83 2.29
CA HIS A 54 2.57 -3.99 3.32
C HIS A 54 2.61 -5.43 3.85
N SER A 55 3.12 -5.62 5.06
CA SER A 55 3.30 -6.92 5.70
C SER A 55 2.55 -7.02 7.03
N GLY A 56 2.85 -8.04 7.79
CA GLY A 56 2.29 -8.30 9.12
C GLY A 56 1.10 -9.26 9.14
N SER A 57 0.74 -9.68 10.36
CA SER A 57 -0.33 -10.66 10.63
C SER A 57 -1.75 -10.08 10.57
N GLY A 58 -1.89 -8.75 10.72
CA GLY A 58 -3.18 -8.06 10.72
C GLY A 58 -3.83 -7.96 9.36
N LYS A 59 -5.09 -7.54 9.35
CA LYS A 59 -5.88 -7.27 8.15
C LYS A 59 -5.55 -5.88 7.57
N GLY A 60 -5.93 -5.65 6.30
CA GLY A 60 -5.85 -4.34 5.66
C GLY A 60 -4.70 -4.18 4.65
N LYS A 61 -3.78 -5.15 4.51
CA LYS A 61 -2.64 -5.06 3.57
C LYS A 61 -3.08 -4.81 2.12
N SER A 62 -3.91 -5.70 1.60
CA SER A 62 -4.47 -5.57 0.23
C SER A 62 -5.41 -4.38 0.12
N THR A 63 -6.23 -4.11 1.14
CA THR A 63 -7.12 -2.94 1.19
C THR A 63 -6.35 -1.63 1.08
N ALA A 64 -5.23 -1.49 1.81
CA ALA A 64 -4.36 -0.31 1.70
C ALA A 64 -3.71 -0.21 0.31
N ALA A 65 -3.24 -1.32 -0.26
CA ALA A 65 -2.66 -1.34 -1.61
C ALA A 65 -3.70 -0.96 -2.68
N PHE A 66 -4.92 -1.47 -2.60
CA PHE A 66 -6.01 -1.06 -3.50
C PHE A 66 -6.46 0.38 -3.26
N GLY A 67 -6.36 0.88 -2.03
CA GLY A 67 -6.53 2.31 -1.73
C GLY A 67 -5.52 3.20 -2.47
N LEU A 68 -4.26 2.76 -2.58
CA LEU A 68 -3.25 3.42 -3.41
C LEU A 68 -3.62 3.36 -4.90
N ALA A 69 -4.13 2.21 -5.38
CA ALA A 69 -4.62 2.07 -6.76
C ALA A 69 -5.76 3.05 -7.06
N VAL A 70 -6.76 3.17 -6.16
CA VAL A 70 -7.84 4.18 -6.29
C VAL A 70 -7.27 5.59 -6.40
N ARG A 71 -6.31 5.94 -5.54
CA ARG A 71 -5.66 7.25 -5.55
C ARG A 71 -4.91 7.49 -6.88
N ALA A 72 -4.15 6.50 -7.36
CA ALA A 72 -3.42 6.59 -8.62
C ALA A 72 -4.37 6.78 -9.82
N LEU A 73 -5.46 6.02 -9.90
CA LEU A 73 -6.50 6.17 -10.92
C LEU A 73 -7.16 7.56 -10.85
N GLY A 74 -7.40 8.09 -9.64
CA GLY A 74 -7.91 9.45 -9.45
C GLY A 74 -6.98 10.54 -9.99
N HIS A 75 -5.68 10.24 -10.14
CA HIS A 75 -4.69 11.09 -10.81
C HIS A 75 -4.48 10.74 -12.30
N GLY A 76 -5.34 9.90 -12.88
CA GLY A 76 -5.25 9.50 -14.29
C GLY A 76 -4.10 8.54 -14.60
N TRP A 77 -3.55 7.84 -13.60
CA TRP A 77 -2.48 6.87 -13.82
C TRP A 77 -3.06 5.54 -14.29
N LYS A 78 -2.35 4.88 -15.20
CA LYS A 78 -2.58 3.47 -15.50
C LYS A 78 -2.00 2.59 -14.40
N VAL A 79 -2.78 1.61 -13.94
CA VAL A 79 -2.44 0.73 -12.82
C VAL A 79 -2.38 -0.72 -13.27
N GLY A 80 -1.33 -1.44 -12.87
CA GLY A 80 -1.25 -2.90 -12.99
C GLY A 80 -1.60 -3.57 -11.66
N VAL A 81 -2.30 -4.70 -11.70
CA VAL A 81 -2.56 -5.54 -10.53
C VAL A 81 -2.26 -6.99 -10.89
N VAL A 82 -1.41 -7.64 -10.10
CA VAL A 82 -1.13 -9.06 -10.19
C VAL A 82 -1.39 -9.72 -8.85
N GLN A 83 -2.29 -10.71 -8.82
CA GLN A 83 -2.62 -11.47 -7.61
C GLN A 83 -1.98 -12.87 -7.67
N PHE A 84 -1.12 -13.17 -6.68
CA PHE A 84 -0.33 -14.40 -6.59
C PHE A 84 -1.04 -15.53 -5.86
N GLY A 85 -1.88 -15.22 -4.89
CA GLY A 85 -2.44 -16.22 -3.97
C GLY A 85 -3.95 -16.41 -4.05
N LYS A 86 -4.65 -15.66 -4.90
CA LYS A 86 -6.12 -15.78 -5.02
C LYS A 86 -6.48 -16.64 -6.22
N GLY A 87 -7.37 -17.63 -6.01
CA GLY A 87 -8.04 -18.35 -7.09
C GLY A 87 -9.04 -17.44 -7.84
N ALA A 88 -9.90 -18.03 -8.68
CA ALA A 88 -10.81 -17.35 -9.60
C ALA A 88 -11.90 -16.45 -8.93
N TRP A 89 -11.84 -16.19 -7.65
CA TRP A 89 -12.79 -15.34 -6.93
C TRP A 89 -12.63 -13.88 -7.34
N GLN A 90 -13.71 -13.34 -7.92
CA GLN A 90 -13.76 -11.91 -8.23
C GLN A 90 -13.95 -11.12 -6.94
N SER A 91 -12.91 -10.39 -6.53
CA SER A 91 -13.03 -9.48 -5.40
C SER A 91 -13.89 -8.26 -5.76
N GLY A 92 -14.53 -7.68 -4.74
CA GLY A 92 -15.31 -6.44 -4.90
C GLY A 92 -14.46 -5.31 -5.44
N GLU A 93 -13.19 -5.23 -5.03
CA GLU A 93 -12.23 -4.22 -5.47
C GLU A 93 -11.98 -4.30 -6.97
N ARG A 94 -11.83 -5.49 -7.56
CA ARG A 94 -11.65 -5.65 -8.99
C ARG A 94 -12.80 -5.04 -9.78
N LYS A 95 -14.05 -5.39 -9.38
CA LYS A 95 -15.26 -4.89 -10.06
C LYS A 95 -15.36 -3.38 -10.09
N ILE A 96 -14.84 -2.71 -9.06
CA ILE A 96 -14.87 -1.24 -8.96
C ILE A 96 -13.67 -0.62 -9.66
N LEU A 97 -12.45 -1.12 -9.44
CA LEU A 97 -11.24 -0.55 -10.02
C LEU A 97 -11.27 -0.58 -11.56
N GLU A 98 -11.75 -1.68 -12.17
CA GLU A 98 -11.91 -1.79 -13.62
C GLU A 98 -12.94 -0.79 -14.20
N LYS A 99 -13.87 -0.27 -13.37
CA LYS A 99 -14.82 0.78 -13.76
C LYS A 99 -14.28 2.19 -13.56
N LEU A 100 -13.33 2.37 -12.63
CA LEU A 100 -12.80 3.69 -12.28
C LEU A 100 -11.77 4.21 -13.27
N GLY A 101 -11.09 3.33 -14.01
CA GLY A 101 -10.07 3.77 -14.95
C GLY A 101 -9.30 2.64 -15.62
N ASP A 102 -8.12 2.96 -16.17
CA ASP A 102 -7.28 2.01 -16.92
C ASP A 102 -6.50 1.09 -15.94
N VAL A 103 -7.03 -0.11 -15.75
CA VAL A 103 -6.46 -1.14 -14.87
C VAL A 103 -6.17 -2.43 -15.64
N ALA A 104 -4.90 -2.83 -15.69
CA ALA A 104 -4.49 -4.15 -16.16
C ALA A 104 -4.51 -5.15 -15.00
N TRP A 105 -5.62 -5.89 -14.85
CA TRP A 105 -5.82 -6.82 -13.73
C TRP A 105 -5.58 -8.27 -14.13
N HIS A 106 -4.70 -8.96 -13.40
CA HIS A 106 -4.36 -10.36 -13.62
C HIS A 106 -4.44 -11.15 -12.31
N THR A 107 -5.33 -12.15 -12.24
CA THR A 107 -5.41 -13.12 -11.16
C THR A 107 -4.86 -14.43 -11.68
N LEU A 108 -3.66 -14.81 -11.27
CA LEU A 108 -2.90 -15.93 -11.81
C LEU A 108 -2.57 -17.00 -10.74
N GLY A 109 -2.90 -16.73 -9.47
CA GLY A 109 -2.88 -17.74 -8.42
C GLY A 109 -4.01 -18.77 -8.61
N GLU A 110 -3.76 -20.02 -8.22
CA GLU A 110 -4.74 -21.11 -8.32
C GLU A 110 -5.48 -21.39 -7.00
N GLY A 111 -5.45 -20.46 -6.05
CA GLY A 111 -6.01 -20.61 -4.71
C GLY A 111 -4.92 -20.65 -3.63
N PHE A 112 -5.30 -21.12 -2.47
CA PHE A 112 -4.35 -21.21 -1.36
C PHE A 112 -3.58 -22.53 -1.43
N THR A 113 -2.29 -22.51 -1.12
CA THR A 113 -1.36 -23.66 -1.13
C THR A 113 -1.86 -24.87 -0.33
N TRP A 114 -2.66 -24.63 0.73
CA TRP A 114 -3.28 -25.71 1.49
C TRP A 114 -4.46 -26.40 0.78
N GLU A 115 -5.00 -25.80 -0.29
CA GLU A 115 -6.08 -26.38 -1.11
C GLU A 115 -5.51 -27.19 -2.28
N THR A 116 -4.45 -26.69 -2.91
CA THR A 116 -3.84 -27.34 -4.09
C THR A 116 -3.02 -28.57 -3.74
N GLN A 117 -2.31 -28.56 -2.60
CA GLN A 117 -1.37 -29.60 -2.14
C GLN A 117 -0.37 -30.09 -3.23
N ASP A 118 -0.17 -29.28 -4.28
CA ASP A 118 0.68 -29.55 -5.43
C ASP A 118 1.70 -28.39 -5.58
N ARG A 119 2.88 -28.60 -5.03
CA ARG A 119 3.94 -27.60 -5.04
C ARG A 119 4.36 -27.17 -6.45
N ALA A 120 4.48 -28.14 -7.38
CA ALA A 120 4.91 -27.85 -8.74
C ALA A 120 3.91 -26.95 -9.47
N ARG A 121 2.62 -27.18 -9.21
CA ARG A 121 1.53 -26.36 -9.75
C ARG A 121 1.55 -24.95 -9.18
N ASP A 122 1.78 -24.81 -7.87
CA ASP A 122 1.90 -23.51 -7.19
C ASP A 122 3.12 -22.72 -7.71
N GLU A 123 4.26 -23.38 -7.89
CA GLU A 123 5.48 -22.78 -8.48
C GLU A 123 5.24 -22.30 -9.91
N MET A 124 4.56 -23.09 -10.75
CA MET A 124 4.19 -22.68 -12.11
C MET A 124 3.24 -21.51 -12.12
N ALA A 125 2.25 -21.49 -11.22
CA ALA A 125 1.32 -20.37 -11.10
C ALA A 125 2.02 -19.09 -10.66
N ALA A 126 2.90 -19.18 -9.65
CA ALA A 126 3.71 -18.05 -9.19
C ALA A 126 4.65 -17.55 -10.30
N ARG A 127 5.24 -18.43 -11.08
CA ARG A 127 6.10 -18.05 -12.23
C ARG A 127 5.30 -17.31 -13.29
N ARG A 128 4.12 -17.80 -13.69
CA ARG A 128 3.25 -17.11 -14.66
C ARG A 128 2.86 -15.69 -14.14
N ALA A 129 2.57 -15.57 -12.84
CA ALA A 129 2.26 -14.29 -12.23
C ALA A 129 3.47 -13.35 -12.24
N TRP A 130 4.66 -13.88 -11.99
CA TRP A 130 5.90 -13.11 -12.05
C TRP A 130 6.24 -12.67 -13.47
N ASP A 131 6.13 -13.55 -14.47
CA ASP A 131 6.35 -13.21 -15.87
C ASP A 131 5.39 -12.08 -16.31
N LYS A 132 4.13 -12.18 -15.90
CA LYS A 132 3.16 -11.10 -16.14
C LYS A 132 3.53 -9.79 -15.41
N THR A 133 4.09 -9.88 -14.21
CA THR A 133 4.62 -8.72 -13.50
C THR A 133 5.72 -8.04 -14.30
N MET A 134 6.66 -8.82 -14.85
CA MET A 134 7.75 -8.29 -15.67
C MET A 134 7.25 -7.61 -16.95
N GLU A 135 6.22 -8.17 -17.60
CA GLU A 135 5.56 -7.51 -18.75
C GLU A 135 4.95 -6.15 -18.35
N LEU A 136 4.23 -6.09 -17.23
CA LEU A 136 3.63 -4.83 -16.74
C LEU A 136 4.69 -3.82 -16.32
N MET A 137 5.80 -4.27 -15.72
CA MET A 137 6.93 -3.39 -15.36
C MET A 137 7.61 -2.79 -16.60
N ALA A 138 7.58 -3.48 -17.72
CA ALA A 138 8.14 -3.01 -18.99
C ALA A 138 7.21 -2.01 -19.71
N ASP A 139 5.90 -1.98 -19.41
CA ASP A 139 4.95 -1.02 -20.02
C ASP A 139 5.17 0.39 -19.44
N PRO A 140 5.67 1.36 -20.26
CA PRO A 140 5.94 2.72 -19.77
C PRO A 140 4.69 3.50 -19.36
N ALA A 141 3.50 3.08 -19.80
CA ALA A 141 2.24 3.71 -19.45
C ALA A 141 1.80 3.40 -18.00
N ILE A 142 2.23 2.28 -17.44
CA ILE A 142 1.86 1.88 -16.07
C ILE A 142 2.74 2.62 -15.08
N ARG A 143 2.14 3.34 -14.13
CA ARG A 143 2.87 4.09 -13.10
C ARG A 143 2.81 3.46 -11.70
N LEU A 144 1.81 2.61 -11.44
CA LEU A 144 1.68 1.85 -10.20
C LEU A 144 1.39 0.39 -10.51
N ILE A 145 2.09 -0.53 -9.84
CA ILE A 145 1.78 -1.96 -9.86
C ILE A 145 1.49 -2.43 -8.43
N VAL A 146 0.40 -3.16 -8.26
CA VAL A 146 0.05 -3.88 -7.03
C VAL A 146 0.37 -5.34 -7.22
N LEU A 147 1.26 -5.89 -6.39
CA LEU A 147 1.64 -7.30 -6.33
C LEU A 147 0.99 -7.93 -5.08
N ASP A 148 -0.26 -8.36 -5.24
CA ASP A 148 -1.08 -8.83 -4.14
C ASP A 148 -0.71 -10.27 -3.75
N GLU A 149 -0.35 -10.45 -2.47
CA GLU A 149 0.10 -11.72 -1.86
C GLU A 149 1.45 -12.25 -2.42
N LEU A 150 2.28 -11.43 -3.05
CA LEU A 150 3.63 -11.84 -3.49
C LEU A 150 4.49 -12.34 -2.32
N ASN A 151 4.40 -11.70 -1.13
CA ASN A 151 5.15 -12.14 0.04
C ASN A 151 4.81 -13.60 0.45
N ILE A 152 3.60 -14.08 0.14
CA ILE A 152 3.23 -15.48 0.38
C ILE A 152 3.98 -16.41 -0.57
N ALA A 153 4.02 -16.09 -1.87
CA ALA A 153 4.77 -16.87 -2.86
C ALA A 153 6.28 -16.93 -2.50
N LEU A 154 6.86 -15.83 -2.04
CA LEU A 154 8.26 -15.78 -1.59
C LEU A 154 8.48 -16.55 -0.28
N ARG A 155 7.52 -16.51 0.64
CA ARG A 155 7.58 -17.26 1.90
C ARG A 155 7.64 -18.76 1.67
N TYR A 156 6.84 -19.27 0.71
CA TYR A 156 6.78 -20.68 0.36
C TYR A 156 7.83 -21.08 -0.70
N GLU A 157 8.71 -20.14 -1.07
CA GLU A 157 9.81 -20.36 -2.03
C GLU A 157 9.32 -20.81 -3.42
N HIS A 158 8.11 -20.38 -3.83
CA HIS A 158 7.59 -20.61 -5.17
C HIS A 158 8.31 -19.79 -6.24
N LEU A 159 9.06 -18.74 -5.81
CA LEU A 159 9.91 -17.90 -6.65
C LEU A 159 11.26 -17.70 -5.96
N PRO A 160 12.37 -17.61 -6.71
CA PRO A 160 13.67 -17.24 -6.16
C PRO A 160 13.62 -15.82 -5.60
N LEU A 161 13.86 -15.68 -4.30
CA LEU A 161 13.75 -14.39 -3.59
C LEU A 161 14.61 -13.29 -4.23
N MET A 162 15.90 -13.59 -4.48
CA MET A 162 16.81 -12.56 -4.99
C MET A 162 16.50 -12.14 -6.42
N GLU A 163 16.02 -13.05 -7.28
CA GLU A 163 15.52 -12.70 -8.61
C GLU A 163 14.43 -11.63 -8.53
N VAL A 164 13.48 -11.82 -7.61
CA VAL A 164 12.36 -10.88 -7.43
C VAL A 164 12.84 -9.55 -6.84
N VAL A 165 13.65 -9.59 -5.78
CA VAL A 165 14.19 -8.40 -5.12
C VAL A 165 15.02 -7.55 -6.07
N ASP A 166 15.94 -8.19 -6.84
CA ASP A 166 16.80 -7.51 -7.79
C ASP A 166 15.99 -6.86 -8.92
N ALA A 167 15.00 -7.56 -9.47
CA ALA A 167 14.13 -7.02 -10.51
C ALA A 167 13.30 -5.82 -10.01
N LEU A 168 12.73 -5.91 -8.80
CA LEU A 168 11.97 -4.81 -8.20
C LEU A 168 12.87 -3.61 -7.87
N THR A 169 14.12 -3.84 -7.50
CA THR A 169 15.09 -2.78 -7.23
C THR A 169 15.52 -2.10 -8.53
N ALA A 170 15.74 -2.87 -9.59
CA ALA A 170 16.14 -2.39 -10.92
C ALA A 170 14.95 -1.85 -11.75
N ARG A 171 13.75 -1.74 -11.18
CA ARG A 171 12.58 -1.20 -11.89
C ARG A 171 12.88 0.17 -12.49
N ARG A 172 12.22 0.49 -13.60
CA ARG A 172 12.39 1.78 -14.26
C ARG A 172 12.03 2.95 -13.34
N GLU A 173 12.66 4.07 -13.55
CA GLU A 173 12.38 5.33 -12.86
C GLU A 173 10.90 5.72 -12.99
N GLY A 174 10.33 6.29 -11.93
CA GLY A 174 8.92 6.69 -11.88
C GLY A 174 7.91 5.54 -11.72
N LEU A 175 8.32 4.26 -11.76
CA LEU A 175 7.42 3.13 -11.51
C LEU A 175 7.31 2.86 -10.01
N HIS A 176 6.10 3.01 -9.46
CA HIS A 176 5.78 2.61 -8.09
C HIS A 176 5.31 1.16 -8.06
N VAL A 177 5.76 0.43 -7.05
CA VAL A 177 5.32 -0.95 -6.80
C VAL A 177 4.91 -1.09 -5.35
N VAL A 178 3.77 -1.72 -5.09
CA VAL A 178 3.35 -2.11 -3.74
C VAL A 178 3.19 -3.62 -3.66
N VAL A 179 3.91 -4.21 -2.73
CA VAL A 179 3.91 -5.65 -2.45
C VAL A 179 3.10 -5.90 -1.20
N THR A 180 2.17 -6.86 -1.23
CA THR A 180 1.42 -7.26 -0.04
C THR A 180 1.69 -8.71 0.35
N GLY A 181 1.27 -9.06 1.56
CA GLY A 181 1.32 -10.42 2.09
C GLY A 181 2.03 -10.53 3.45
N ARG A 182 1.74 -11.61 4.16
CA ARG A 182 2.32 -11.87 5.48
C ARG A 182 3.79 -12.28 5.36
N ASN A 183 4.56 -11.97 6.42
CA ASN A 183 5.93 -12.43 6.60
C ASN A 183 6.85 -12.05 5.42
N ALA A 184 6.90 -10.77 5.07
CA ALA A 184 7.89 -10.26 4.13
C ALA A 184 9.30 -10.69 4.55
N LYS A 185 10.08 -11.19 3.60
CA LYS A 185 11.48 -11.59 3.84
C LYS A 185 12.34 -10.38 4.17
N PRO A 186 13.38 -10.51 5.01
CA PRO A 186 14.25 -9.40 5.38
C PRO A 186 14.87 -8.66 4.18
N GLU A 187 15.21 -9.38 3.12
CA GLU A 187 15.79 -8.83 1.90
C GLU A 187 14.79 -7.92 1.17
N MET A 188 13.50 -8.31 1.13
CA MET A 188 12.44 -7.48 0.57
C MET A 188 12.21 -6.21 1.41
N VAL A 189 12.25 -6.34 2.73
CA VAL A 189 12.13 -5.20 3.66
C VAL A 189 13.31 -4.24 3.50
N ALA A 190 14.54 -4.77 3.35
CA ALA A 190 15.74 -3.96 3.17
C ALA A 190 15.76 -3.20 1.81
N ALA A 191 15.18 -3.78 0.76
CA ALA A 191 15.11 -3.18 -0.57
C ALA A 191 13.98 -2.14 -0.69
N ALA A 192 13.00 -2.15 0.20
CA ALA A 192 11.84 -1.27 0.13
C ALA A 192 12.13 0.16 0.57
N ASP A 193 11.49 1.13 -0.09
CA ASP A 193 11.52 2.55 0.29
C ASP A 193 10.54 2.87 1.43
N LEU A 194 9.46 2.08 1.55
CA LEU A 194 8.43 2.21 2.58
C LEU A 194 7.95 0.83 3.02
N VAL A 195 7.97 0.59 4.31
CA VAL A 195 7.44 -0.65 4.89
C VAL A 195 6.40 -0.31 5.95
N THR A 196 5.24 -0.95 5.85
CA THR A 196 4.19 -0.87 6.87
C THR A 196 3.86 -2.26 7.36
N GLU A 197 3.94 -2.47 8.67
CA GLU A 197 3.53 -3.71 9.32
C GLU A 197 2.16 -3.56 9.97
N MET A 198 1.19 -4.37 9.52
CA MET A 198 -0.16 -4.41 10.08
C MET A 198 -0.25 -5.48 11.15
N THR A 199 -0.29 -5.04 12.40
CA THR A 199 -0.33 -5.92 13.57
C THR A 199 -1.74 -6.41 13.85
N LEU A 200 -1.88 -7.70 14.17
CA LEU A 200 -3.14 -8.29 14.61
C LEU A 200 -3.37 -8.01 16.10
N VAL A 201 -4.14 -6.98 16.39
CA VAL A 201 -4.52 -6.65 17.80
C VAL A 201 -5.74 -7.46 18.23
N LYS A 202 -6.75 -7.59 17.38
CA LYS A 202 -7.99 -8.32 17.61
C LYS A 202 -8.58 -8.80 16.29
N HIS A 203 -9.20 -9.98 16.29
CA HIS A 203 -9.84 -10.51 15.10
C HIS A 203 -11.22 -11.08 15.43
N HIS A 204 -12.25 -10.69 14.67
CA HIS A 204 -13.62 -11.16 14.88
C HIS A 204 -13.78 -12.68 14.74
N PHE A 205 -12.98 -13.32 13.89
CA PHE A 205 -12.98 -14.77 13.75
C PHE A 205 -12.66 -15.50 15.06
N ALA A 206 -11.74 -14.98 15.86
CA ALA A 206 -11.44 -15.50 17.19
C ALA A 206 -12.63 -15.38 18.16
N ALA A 207 -13.56 -14.47 17.87
CA ALA A 207 -14.82 -14.30 18.61
C ALA A 207 -15.99 -15.09 17.98
N GLY A 208 -15.72 -16.03 17.05
CA GLY A 208 -16.72 -16.88 16.42
C GLY A 208 -17.50 -16.24 15.26
N VAL A 209 -17.10 -15.04 14.80
CA VAL A 209 -17.72 -14.35 13.66
C VAL A 209 -17.03 -14.75 12.36
N LYS A 210 -17.79 -15.31 11.40
CA LYS A 210 -17.29 -15.70 10.08
C LYS A 210 -16.92 -14.49 9.22
N ALA A 211 -16.15 -14.74 8.16
CA ALA A 211 -15.94 -13.78 7.08
C ALA A 211 -17.25 -13.28 6.48
N GLN A 212 -17.31 -11.98 6.16
CA GLN A 212 -18.52 -11.31 5.69
C GLN A 212 -18.29 -10.68 4.33
N GLU A 213 -19.29 -10.80 3.45
CA GLU A 213 -19.30 -10.14 2.15
C GLU A 213 -19.22 -8.62 2.32
N GLY A 214 -18.42 -7.96 1.46
CA GLY A 214 -18.21 -6.53 1.52
C GLY A 214 -17.20 -6.06 2.61
N ILE A 215 -16.76 -6.99 3.50
CA ILE A 215 -15.74 -6.71 4.52
C ILE A 215 -14.45 -7.51 4.24
N GLU A 216 -14.58 -8.79 3.89
CA GLU A 216 -13.43 -9.67 3.65
C GLU A 216 -13.33 -10.19 2.20
N PHE A 217 -14.42 -10.12 1.43
CA PHE A 217 -14.49 -10.53 0.03
C PHE A 217 -15.59 -9.79 -0.74
#